data_2137e1990ad6e5567dbb6a11aab7a7d9
#
_entry.id   2137e1990ad6e5567dbb6a11aab7a7d9
#
_cell.length_a   1.000
_cell.length_b   1.000
_cell.length_c   1.000
_cell.angle_alpha   90.00
_cell.angle_beta   90.00
_cell.angle_gamma   90.00
#
_symmetry.space_group_name_H-M   'P 1'
#
loop_
_entity.id
_entity.type
_entity.pdbx_description
1 polymer ?
#
loop_
_entity_poly.entity_id
_entity_poly.type
_entity_poly.pdbx_seq_one_letter_code
_entity_poly.pdbx_strand_id
1 'polypeptide(L)'
;YYIIAPAEASSNLGRFDGVRYGHRAAKYTDLLDMYKKSRSEGFGPEVKRRIMIGTYVLSHGYYDAYYLQAQKLRRMIADDFRACFAQCDVIAGPVAPSVAWKLDAQGDDPVAAYLADIFTLPASLAGLPGMSVPAGFAASGEGTGMPVGLQLIGNHFQEGTLLHAAH
;
A
#
# COMPACT_ATOMS: atom_id res chain seq x y z
N TYR A 1 -1.18 -2.69 -7.72
CA TYR A 1 -1.55 -2.24 -6.37
C TYR A 1 -2.90 -1.50 -6.38
N TYR A 2 -3.03 -0.44 -7.18
CA TYR A 2 -4.22 0.44 -7.24
C TYR A 2 -5.51 -0.22 -7.76
N ILE A 3 -5.45 -1.46 -8.16
CA ILE A 3 -6.61 -2.31 -8.47
C ILE A 3 -6.89 -3.27 -7.33
N ILE A 4 -5.87 -4.03 -6.90
CA ILE A 4 -6.02 -5.09 -5.89
C ILE A 4 -6.34 -4.51 -4.52
N ALA A 5 -5.56 -3.52 -4.05
CA ALA A 5 -5.76 -2.96 -2.72
C ALA A 5 -7.13 -2.29 -2.52
N PRO A 6 -7.65 -1.46 -3.45
CA PRO A 6 -9.02 -0.97 -3.37
C PRO A 6 -10.09 -2.07 -3.43
N ALA A 7 -9.90 -3.10 -4.26
CA ALA A 7 -10.81 -4.23 -4.34
C ALA A 7 -10.91 -4.97 -3.00
N GLU A 8 -9.77 -5.28 -2.38
CA GLU A 8 -9.72 -5.90 -1.06
C GLU A 8 -10.25 -4.97 0.04
N ALA A 9 -9.94 -3.67 -0.03
CA ALA A 9 -10.47 -2.68 0.91
C ALA A 9 -12.00 -2.60 0.86
N SER A 10 -12.60 -2.57 -0.32
CA SER A 10 -14.06 -2.52 -0.48
C SER A 10 -14.75 -3.74 0.17
N SER A 11 -14.17 -4.91 0.01
CA SER A 11 -14.66 -6.15 0.61
C SER A 11 -14.43 -6.18 2.13
N ASN A 12 -13.21 -5.93 2.58
CA ASN A 12 -12.82 -6.03 3.99
C ASN A 12 -13.48 -4.97 4.86
N LEU A 13 -13.61 -3.74 4.37
CA LEU A 13 -14.22 -2.63 5.09
C LEU A 13 -15.75 -2.67 5.08
N GLY A 14 -16.36 -3.60 4.35
CA GLY A 14 -17.80 -3.86 4.40
C GLY A 14 -18.30 -4.20 5.81
N ARG A 15 -17.47 -4.84 6.64
CA ARG A 15 -17.79 -5.23 8.02
C ARG A 15 -17.83 -4.07 9.02
N PHE A 16 -17.26 -2.92 8.68
CA PHE A 16 -17.26 -1.72 9.53
C PHE A 16 -18.53 -0.91 9.28
N ASP A 17 -19.64 -1.40 9.77
CA ASP A 17 -20.98 -0.89 9.53
C ASP A 17 -21.58 -0.12 10.71
N GLY A 18 -20.83 -0.05 11.83
CA GLY A 18 -21.28 0.58 13.08
C GLY A 18 -22.15 -0.31 13.96
N VAL A 19 -22.39 -1.57 13.58
CA VAL A 19 -23.11 -2.56 14.40
C VAL A 19 -22.15 -3.37 15.25
N ARG A 20 -21.22 -4.08 14.61
CA ARG A 20 -20.21 -4.91 15.30
C ARG A 20 -18.88 -4.21 15.41
N TYR A 21 -18.50 -3.47 14.38
CA TYR A 21 -17.18 -2.85 14.26
C TYR A 21 -17.26 -1.42 13.79
N GLY A 22 -16.28 -0.63 14.19
CA GLY A 22 -16.07 0.74 13.74
C GLY A 22 -16.98 1.76 14.42
N HIS A 23 -16.97 2.95 13.88
CA HIS A 23 -17.76 4.08 14.35
C HIS A 23 -19.25 3.83 14.14
N ARG A 24 -20.06 4.21 15.14
CA ARG A 24 -21.52 4.28 15.04
C ARG A 24 -21.98 5.72 15.17
N ALA A 25 -22.78 6.18 14.22
CA ALA A 25 -23.39 7.49 14.28
C ALA A 25 -24.27 7.62 15.56
N ALA A 26 -24.15 8.77 16.23
CA ALA A 26 -24.88 9.02 17.46
C ALA A 26 -26.38 9.28 17.26
N LYS A 27 -26.76 9.75 16.07
CA LYS A 27 -28.15 10.11 15.72
C LYS A 27 -28.53 9.57 14.36
N TYR A 28 -29.58 8.78 14.30
CA TYR A 28 -30.14 8.20 13.08
C TYR A 28 -31.65 7.98 13.23
N THR A 29 -32.37 7.90 12.11
CA THR A 29 -33.84 7.74 12.09
C THR A 29 -34.26 6.29 11.99
N ASP A 30 -33.51 5.48 11.23
CA ASP A 30 -33.75 4.07 10.99
C ASP A 30 -32.44 3.31 10.75
N LEU A 31 -32.53 2.01 10.54
CA LEU A 31 -31.38 1.13 10.35
C LEU A 31 -30.54 1.53 9.12
N LEU A 32 -31.19 1.90 8.02
CA LEU A 32 -30.49 2.29 6.80
C LEU A 32 -29.75 3.62 6.98
N ASP A 33 -30.39 4.57 7.63
CA ASP A 33 -29.77 5.86 7.99
C ASP A 33 -28.59 5.67 8.94
N MET A 34 -28.72 4.76 9.91
CA MET A 34 -27.60 4.38 10.80
C MET A 34 -26.40 3.88 10.00
N TYR A 35 -26.59 2.94 9.07
CA TYR A 35 -25.48 2.43 8.24
C TYR A 35 -24.84 3.53 7.39
N LYS A 36 -25.66 4.35 6.71
CA LYS A 36 -25.17 5.45 5.87
C LYS A 36 -24.35 6.45 6.66
N LYS A 37 -24.88 6.92 7.79
CA LYS A 37 -24.20 7.91 8.65
C LYS A 37 -22.95 7.33 9.28
N SER A 38 -22.99 6.13 9.87
CA SER A 38 -21.84 5.49 10.50
C SER A 38 -20.68 5.34 9.51
N ARG A 39 -20.95 4.88 8.30
CA ARG A 39 -19.92 4.75 7.26
C ARG A 39 -19.46 6.11 6.72
N SER A 40 -20.37 7.07 6.59
CA SER A 40 -20.02 8.40 6.13
C SER A 40 -19.16 9.17 7.13
N GLU A 41 -19.43 9.05 8.40
CA GLU A 41 -18.67 9.69 9.49
C GLU A 41 -17.37 8.93 9.80
N GLY A 42 -17.41 7.59 9.77
CA GLY A 42 -16.32 6.73 10.19
C GLY A 42 -15.19 6.56 9.16
N PHE A 43 -15.43 6.83 7.88
CA PHE A 43 -14.42 6.73 6.84
C PHE A 43 -14.01 8.10 6.30
N GLY A 44 -12.71 8.36 6.26
CA GLY A 44 -12.15 9.54 5.61
C GLY A 44 -12.34 9.56 4.08
N PRO A 45 -12.13 10.71 3.43
CA PRO A 45 -12.36 10.85 1.98
C PRO A 45 -11.60 9.85 1.11
N GLU A 46 -10.33 9.60 1.40
CA GLU A 46 -9.49 8.67 0.64
C GLU A 46 -9.97 7.22 0.79
N VAL A 47 -10.36 6.79 1.98
CA VAL A 47 -10.90 5.45 2.21
C VAL A 47 -12.20 5.25 1.45
N LYS A 48 -13.10 6.25 1.46
CA LYS A 48 -14.33 6.24 0.67
C LYS A 48 -14.04 6.09 -0.83
N ARG A 49 -13.08 6.85 -1.35
CA ARG A 49 -12.65 6.76 -2.74
C ARG A 49 -12.16 5.35 -3.09
N ARG A 50 -11.33 4.75 -2.26
CA ARG A 50 -10.84 3.37 -2.45
C ARG A 50 -11.95 2.34 -2.40
N ILE A 51 -12.90 2.47 -1.49
CA ILE A 51 -14.07 1.58 -1.43
C ILE A 51 -14.89 1.67 -2.73
N MET A 52 -15.12 2.88 -3.26
CA MET A 52 -15.86 3.08 -4.51
C MET A 52 -15.12 2.47 -5.70
N ILE A 53 -13.81 2.72 -5.84
CA ILE A 53 -12.97 2.15 -6.89
C ILE A 53 -12.98 0.62 -6.80
N GLY A 54 -12.81 0.07 -5.60
CA GLY A 54 -12.80 -1.38 -5.38
C GLY A 54 -14.13 -2.04 -5.74
N THR A 55 -15.24 -1.42 -5.37
CA THR A 55 -16.59 -1.89 -5.74
C THR A 55 -16.78 -1.91 -7.26
N TYR A 56 -16.29 -0.88 -7.95
CA TYR A 56 -16.31 -0.81 -9.41
C TYR A 56 -15.47 -1.92 -10.05
N VAL A 57 -14.24 -2.09 -9.59
CA VAL A 57 -13.31 -3.11 -10.11
C VAL A 57 -13.84 -4.54 -9.92
N LEU A 58 -14.57 -4.79 -8.83
CA LEU A 58 -15.18 -6.09 -8.55
C LEU A 58 -16.54 -6.30 -9.23
N SER A 59 -17.07 -5.29 -9.93
CA SER A 59 -18.36 -5.41 -10.60
C SER A 59 -18.28 -6.25 -11.88
N HIS A 60 -19.46 -6.72 -12.33
CA HIS A 60 -19.57 -7.54 -13.53
C HIS A 60 -18.96 -6.87 -14.78
N GLY A 61 -18.19 -7.60 -15.55
CA GLY A 61 -17.48 -7.12 -16.73
C GLY A 61 -16.11 -6.46 -16.45
N TYR A 62 -15.92 -5.87 -15.27
CA TYR A 62 -14.63 -5.27 -14.88
C TYR A 62 -13.74 -6.21 -14.09
N TYR A 63 -14.32 -7.18 -13.40
CA TYR A 63 -13.59 -8.18 -12.62
C TYR A 63 -12.56 -8.93 -13.48
N ASP A 64 -12.96 -9.46 -14.61
CA ASP A 64 -12.07 -10.21 -15.50
C ASP A 64 -11.06 -9.30 -16.20
N ALA A 65 -11.50 -8.11 -16.63
CA ALA A 65 -10.68 -7.16 -17.36
C ALA A 65 -9.58 -6.53 -16.50
N TYR A 66 -9.84 -6.28 -15.22
CA TYR A 66 -8.92 -5.56 -14.35
C TYR A 66 -8.41 -6.40 -13.18
N TYR A 67 -9.31 -6.97 -12.35
CA TYR A 67 -8.89 -7.64 -11.13
C TYR A 67 -8.10 -8.92 -11.43
N LEU A 68 -8.58 -9.77 -12.31
CA LEU A 68 -7.87 -11.01 -12.69
C LEU A 68 -6.54 -10.71 -13.39
N GLN A 69 -6.47 -9.68 -14.24
CA GLN A 69 -5.21 -9.29 -14.87
C GLN A 69 -4.21 -8.76 -13.83
N ALA A 70 -4.67 -7.96 -12.88
CA ALA A 70 -3.82 -7.47 -11.79
C ALA A 70 -3.29 -8.62 -10.92
N GLN A 71 -4.08 -9.66 -10.65
CA GLN A 71 -3.64 -10.85 -9.93
C GLN A 71 -2.58 -11.65 -10.72
N LYS A 72 -2.71 -11.76 -12.04
CA LYS A 72 -1.68 -12.37 -12.90
C LYS A 72 -0.36 -11.60 -12.84
N LEU A 73 -0.42 -10.28 -12.95
CA LEU A 73 0.77 -9.42 -12.82
C LEU A 73 1.40 -9.52 -11.43
N ARG A 74 0.58 -9.55 -10.37
CA ARG A 74 1.06 -9.80 -9.00
C ARG A 74 1.85 -11.11 -8.92
N ARG A 75 1.37 -12.17 -9.55
CA ARG A 75 2.06 -13.46 -9.60
C ARG A 75 3.41 -13.36 -10.30
N MET A 76 3.49 -12.64 -11.43
CA MET A 76 4.74 -12.43 -12.15
C MET A 76 5.77 -11.69 -11.28
N ILE A 77 5.34 -10.64 -10.58
CA ILE A 77 6.21 -9.92 -9.62
C ILE A 77 6.75 -10.88 -8.55
N ALA A 78 5.91 -11.73 -7.98
CA ALA A 78 6.33 -12.70 -6.98
C ALA A 78 7.31 -13.75 -7.55
N ASP A 79 7.14 -14.16 -8.80
CA ASP A 79 8.03 -15.10 -9.48
C ASP A 79 9.40 -14.48 -9.77
N ASP A 80 9.47 -13.18 -10.12
CA ASP A 80 10.74 -12.45 -10.27
C ASP A 80 11.53 -12.41 -8.95
N PHE A 81 10.88 -12.09 -7.84
CA PHE A 81 11.53 -12.15 -6.53
C PHE A 81 12.01 -13.55 -6.18
N ARG A 82 11.22 -14.58 -6.49
CA ARG A 82 11.60 -15.98 -6.24
C ARG A 82 12.87 -16.35 -7.03
N ALA A 83 12.98 -15.89 -8.27
CA ALA A 83 14.18 -16.11 -9.09
C ALA A 83 15.41 -15.39 -8.51
N CYS A 84 15.23 -14.18 -7.98
CA CYS A 84 16.30 -13.45 -7.29
C CYS A 84 16.75 -14.18 -6.02
N PHE A 85 15.82 -14.64 -5.17
CA PHE A 85 16.13 -15.36 -3.93
C PHE A 85 16.70 -16.77 -4.13
N ALA A 86 16.73 -17.28 -5.35
CA ALA A 86 17.54 -18.46 -5.68
C ALA A 86 19.04 -18.15 -5.76
N GLN A 87 19.44 -16.87 -5.77
CA GLN A 87 20.81 -16.40 -5.98
C GLN A 87 21.34 -15.52 -4.84
N CYS A 88 20.46 -15.01 -3.97
CA CYS A 88 20.84 -14.14 -2.84
C CYS A 88 19.91 -14.35 -1.64
N ASP A 89 20.36 -13.96 -0.46
CA ASP A 89 19.61 -14.06 0.80
C ASP A 89 18.78 -12.79 1.09
N VAL A 90 19.26 -11.62 0.64
CA VAL A 90 18.64 -10.31 0.87
C VAL A 90 18.77 -9.47 -0.40
N ILE A 91 17.72 -8.75 -0.74
CA ILE A 91 17.73 -7.75 -1.81
C ILE A 91 17.80 -6.38 -1.15
N ALA A 92 18.72 -5.52 -1.58
CA ALA A 92 18.89 -4.16 -1.06
C ALA A 92 18.70 -3.13 -2.17
N GLY A 93 18.07 -1.99 -1.82
CA GLY A 93 17.83 -0.92 -2.78
C GLY A 93 17.32 0.36 -2.10
N PRO A 94 17.03 1.42 -2.86
CA PRO A 94 16.42 2.62 -2.31
C PRO A 94 15.01 2.33 -1.81
N VAL A 95 14.62 2.94 -0.68
CA VAL A 95 13.26 2.82 -0.16
C VAL A 95 12.27 3.75 -0.89
N ALA A 96 12.75 4.89 -1.37
CA ALA A 96 11.98 5.87 -2.11
C ALA A 96 12.82 6.53 -3.20
N PRO A 97 12.20 7.08 -4.26
CA PRO A 97 12.91 7.77 -5.35
C PRO A 97 13.57 9.08 -4.92
N SER A 98 13.08 9.69 -3.85
CA SER A 98 13.53 10.99 -3.34
C SER A 98 13.58 10.99 -1.82
N VAL A 99 14.21 12.01 -1.26
CA VAL A 99 14.13 12.33 0.17
C VAL A 99 12.75 12.88 0.53
N ALA A 100 12.49 13.06 1.84
CA ALA A 100 11.22 13.61 2.32
C ALA A 100 10.94 15.00 1.71
N TRP A 101 9.67 15.26 1.41
CA TRP A 101 9.20 16.54 0.91
C TRP A 101 9.12 17.58 2.03
N LYS A 102 9.14 18.85 1.65
CA LYS A 102 8.82 19.94 2.58
C LYS A 102 7.36 19.80 3.03
N LEU A 103 7.07 20.24 4.24
CA LEU A 103 5.68 20.35 4.71
C LEU A 103 4.86 21.18 3.70
N ASP A 104 3.66 20.75 3.42
CA ASP A 104 2.71 21.37 2.46
C ASP A 104 3.18 21.44 0.98
N ALA A 105 4.31 20.81 0.64
CA ALA A 105 4.81 20.74 -0.73
C ALA A 105 4.25 19.57 -1.55
N GLN A 106 3.29 18.84 -1.02
CA GLN A 106 2.63 17.75 -1.74
C GLN A 106 1.79 18.38 -2.88
N GLY A 107 2.31 18.27 -4.10
CA GLY A 107 1.64 18.82 -5.28
C GLY A 107 0.33 18.10 -5.58
N ASP A 108 -0.54 18.75 -6.35
CA ASP A 108 -1.83 18.22 -6.80
C ASP A 108 -1.71 17.08 -7.84
N ASP A 109 -0.50 16.64 -8.15
CA ASP A 109 -0.27 15.55 -9.12
C ASP A 109 -0.38 14.17 -8.45
N PRO A 110 -1.48 13.44 -8.68
CA PRO A 110 -1.64 12.08 -8.13
C PRO A 110 -0.60 11.09 -8.66
N VAL A 111 -0.04 11.32 -9.86
CA VAL A 111 0.95 10.44 -10.47
C VAL A 111 2.28 10.53 -9.74
N ALA A 112 2.70 11.74 -9.37
CA ALA A 112 3.90 11.95 -8.57
C ALA A 112 3.79 11.27 -7.19
N ALA A 113 2.62 11.36 -6.55
CA ALA A 113 2.35 10.67 -5.29
C ALA A 113 2.41 9.13 -5.44
N TYR A 114 1.94 8.59 -6.55
CA TYR A 114 2.00 7.15 -6.82
C TYR A 114 3.42 6.65 -7.09
N LEU A 115 4.25 7.46 -7.75
CA LEU A 115 5.64 7.11 -8.02
C LEU A 115 6.50 7.08 -6.76
N ALA A 116 6.09 7.73 -5.68
CA ALA A 116 6.81 7.69 -4.41
C ALA A 116 6.91 6.29 -3.82
N ASP A 117 5.94 5.41 -4.08
CA ASP A 117 5.86 4.06 -3.53
C ASP A 117 6.42 2.97 -4.48
N ILE A 118 7.03 3.36 -5.60
CA ILE A 118 7.41 2.42 -6.67
C ILE A 118 8.34 1.30 -6.19
N PHE A 119 9.20 1.55 -5.19
CA PHE A 119 10.14 0.56 -4.68
C PHE A 119 9.57 -0.29 -3.54
N THR A 120 8.53 0.18 -2.84
CA THR A 120 7.96 -0.54 -1.68
C THR A 120 6.77 -1.42 -2.07
N LEU A 121 5.99 -1.04 -3.08
CA LEU A 121 4.82 -1.79 -3.53
C LEU A 121 5.13 -3.21 -4.01
N PRO A 122 6.23 -3.49 -4.75
CA PRO A 122 6.54 -4.83 -5.23
C PRO A 122 6.72 -5.85 -4.10
N ALA A 123 7.41 -5.50 -3.03
CA ALA A 123 7.59 -6.37 -1.86
C ALA A 123 6.25 -6.73 -1.21
N SER A 124 5.38 -5.73 -1.02
CA SER A 124 4.02 -5.93 -0.48
C SER A 124 3.15 -6.80 -1.39
N LEU A 125 3.22 -6.60 -2.71
CA LEU A 125 2.48 -7.42 -3.69
C LEU A 125 2.96 -8.86 -3.73
N ALA A 126 4.26 -9.08 -3.57
CA ALA A 126 4.86 -10.42 -3.50
C ALA A 126 4.63 -11.10 -2.14
N GLY A 127 4.24 -10.35 -1.09
CA GLY A 127 4.03 -10.87 0.26
C GLY A 127 5.34 -11.14 1.01
N LEU A 128 6.37 -10.37 0.72
CA LEU A 128 7.72 -10.54 1.28
C LEU A 128 7.94 -9.62 2.48
N PRO A 129 8.73 -10.04 3.48
CA PRO A 129 9.17 -9.18 4.55
C PRO A 129 10.13 -8.12 4.01
N GLY A 130 9.91 -6.87 4.38
CA GLY A 130 10.74 -5.74 4.01
C GLY A 130 10.92 -4.78 5.17
N MET A 131 12.06 -4.11 5.21
CA MET A 131 12.32 -3.07 6.19
C MET A 131 13.13 -1.93 5.58
N SER A 132 13.04 -0.76 6.19
CA SER A 132 13.89 0.38 5.89
C SER A 132 14.87 0.61 7.04
N VAL A 133 16.13 0.80 6.70
CA VAL A 133 17.16 1.17 7.67
C VAL A 133 17.80 2.50 7.26
N PRO A 134 18.29 3.31 8.22
CA PRO A 134 19.00 4.54 7.90
C PRO A 134 20.28 4.23 7.09
N ALA A 135 20.48 4.92 5.97
CA ALA A 135 21.65 4.78 5.11
C ALA A 135 22.53 6.05 5.03
N GLY A 136 22.28 7.01 5.92
CA GLY A 136 22.98 8.27 5.95
C GLY A 136 22.13 9.45 5.49
N PHE A 137 22.78 10.45 4.90
CA PHE A 137 22.12 11.70 4.49
C PHE A 137 22.43 12.00 3.02
N ALA A 138 21.51 12.65 2.35
CA ALA A 138 21.71 13.09 0.96
C ALA A 138 22.88 14.09 0.88
N ALA A 139 23.85 13.79 0.00
CA ALA A 139 25.08 14.56 -0.12
C ALA A 139 24.95 15.78 -1.04
N SER A 140 23.92 15.83 -1.90
CA SER A 140 23.75 16.90 -2.90
C SER A 140 22.29 17.06 -3.33
N GLY A 141 21.98 18.16 -4.01
CA GLY A 141 20.64 18.50 -4.52
C GLY A 141 19.78 19.23 -3.51
N GLU A 142 18.52 19.43 -3.85
CA GLU A 142 17.55 20.14 -2.98
C GLU A 142 17.28 19.47 -1.64
N GLY A 143 17.59 18.18 -1.54
CA GLY A 143 17.44 17.38 -0.33
C GLY A 143 18.71 17.22 0.49
N THR A 144 19.75 18.01 0.26
CA THR A 144 21.03 17.91 0.98
C THR A 144 20.82 17.96 2.50
N GLY A 145 21.40 16.98 3.21
CA GLY A 145 21.24 16.84 4.68
C GLY A 145 19.98 16.12 5.14
N MET A 146 19.07 15.74 4.22
CA MET A 146 17.89 14.94 4.56
C MET A 146 18.26 13.45 4.68
N PRO A 147 17.63 12.71 5.62
CA PRO A 147 17.91 11.30 5.81
C PRO A 147 17.52 10.46 4.58
N VAL A 148 18.31 9.45 4.30
CA VAL A 148 18.09 8.47 3.23
C VAL A 148 17.85 7.09 3.85
N GLY A 149 16.86 6.36 3.34
CA GLY A 149 16.56 5.00 3.74
C GLY A 149 17.10 3.99 2.73
N LEU A 150 17.68 2.90 3.23
CA LEU A 150 17.97 1.69 2.49
C LEU A 150 16.84 0.69 2.73
N GLN A 151 16.21 0.20 1.67
CA GLN A 151 15.26 -0.89 1.75
C GLN A 151 16.00 -2.23 1.72
N LEU A 152 15.65 -3.12 2.64
CA LEU A 152 16.06 -4.51 2.64
C LEU A 152 14.81 -5.38 2.48
N ILE A 153 14.85 -6.35 1.56
CA ILE A 153 13.77 -7.30 1.31
C ILE A 153 14.33 -8.71 1.53
N GLY A 154 13.65 -9.50 2.35
CA GLY A 154 13.97 -10.90 2.64
C GLY A 154 13.02 -11.87 1.95
N ASN A 155 13.40 -13.15 1.90
CA ASN A 155 12.51 -14.20 1.45
C ASN A 155 11.42 -14.49 2.49
N HIS A 156 10.37 -15.20 2.11
CA HIS A 156 9.26 -15.56 3.00
C HIS A 156 9.78 -16.23 4.29
N PHE A 157 9.29 -15.73 5.43
CA PHE A 157 9.65 -16.22 6.78
C PHE A 157 11.14 -16.11 7.11
N GLN A 158 11.89 -15.23 6.43
CA GLN A 158 13.31 -14.97 6.70
C GLN A 158 13.54 -13.62 7.39
N GLU A 159 12.62 -13.22 8.27
CA GLU A 159 12.72 -11.97 9.04
C GLU A 159 14.00 -11.93 9.91
N GLY A 160 14.43 -13.09 10.43
CA GLY A 160 15.67 -13.21 11.19
C GLY A 160 16.91 -12.84 10.36
N THR A 161 16.99 -13.34 9.12
CA THR A 161 18.07 -13.00 8.17
C THR A 161 18.06 -11.50 7.85
N LEU A 162 16.85 -10.95 7.64
CA LEU A 162 16.67 -9.54 7.34
C LEU A 162 17.12 -8.63 8.49
N LEU A 163 16.73 -8.97 9.72
CA LEU A 163 17.14 -8.24 10.93
C LEU A 163 18.65 -8.32 11.16
N HIS A 164 19.26 -9.48 10.90
CA HIS A 164 20.70 -9.65 11.01
C HIS A 164 21.47 -8.81 9.97
N ALA A 165 20.96 -8.75 8.73
CA ALA A 165 21.57 -7.93 7.68
C ALA A 165 21.42 -6.41 7.94
N ALA A 166 20.41 -6.02 8.72
CA ALA A 166 20.13 -4.63 9.07
C ALA A 166 20.97 -4.10 10.23
N HIS A 167 21.57 -4.99 11.04
CA HIS A 167 22.38 -4.66 12.21
C HIS A 167 23.81 -4.38 11.79
#